data_a03c09bb0bfe82fa995e9882207ae320
#
_entry.id   a03c09bb0bfe82fa995e9882207ae320
#
_cell.length_a   1.000
_cell.length_b   1.000
_cell.length_c   1.000
_cell.angle_alpha   90.00
_cell.angle_beta   90.00
_cell.angle_gamma   90.00
#
_symmetry.space_group_name_H-M   'P 1'
#
loop_
_entity.id
_entity.type
_entity.pdbx_description
1 polymer ?
#
loop_
_entity_poly.entity_id
_entity_poly.type
_entity_poly.pdbx_seq_one_letter_code
_entity_poly.pdbx_strand_id
1 'polypeptide(L)'
;MQKLRKCVAIFLAVTSMLSGCVMQQGQEKIEDLEFTVMDPVDLPKELQEKIIAKQEEEFAFTYSDREYLYIARGYGEQETGGYCISIDECYRTSNTICVKTTLTGPENGEQVQTAPSYPFIVIKLEMRSEEVVFQ
;
A
#
# COMPACT_ATOMS: atom_id res chain seq x y z
N MET A 1 32.61 31.89 -33.36
CA MET A 1 31.15 31.99 -33.54
C MET A 1 30.49 30.61 -33.66
N GLN A 2 31.00 29.70 -34.41
CA GLN A 2 30.42 28.36 -34.56
C GLN A 2 30.40 27.55 -33.25
N LYS A 3 31.42 27.75 -32.40
CA LYS A 3 31.51 27.06 -31.09
C LYS A 3 30.42 27.50 -30.11
N LEU A 4 30.00 28.72 -30.17
CA LEU A 4 28.94 29.28 -29.33
C LEU A 4 27.57 28.68 -29.67
N ARG A 5 27.36 28.41 -30.96
CA ARG A 5 26.10 27.80 -31.42
C ARG A 5 25.94 26.36 -30.92
N LYS A 6 27.04 25.64 -30.85
CA LYS A 6 27.03 24.27 -30.31
C LYS A 6 26.74 24.22 -28.82
N CYS A 7 27.26 25.18 -28.09
CA CYS A 7 26.97 25.26 -26.65
C CYS A 7 25.51 25.56 -26.34
N VAL A 8 24.90 26.41 -27.18
CA VAL A 8 23.47 26.73 -27.01
C VAL A 8 22.59 25.53 -27.27
N ALA A 9 22.93 24.71 -28.25
CA ALA A 9 22.19 23.48 -28.55
C ALA A 9 22.22 22.45 -27.38
N ILE A 10 23.38 22.35 -26.72
CA ILE A 10 23.55 21.47 -25.56
C ILE A 10 22.71 21.96 -24.38
N PHE A 11 22.64 23.27 -24.21
CA PHE A 11 21.85 23.88 -23.14
C PHE A 11 20.34 23.61 -23.28
N LEU A 12 19.85 23.64 -24.52
CA LEU A 12 18.45 23.32 -24.82
C LEU A 12 18.09 21.85 -24.52
N ALA A 13 19.03 20.94 -24.75
CA ALA A 13 18.83 19.53 -24.43
C ALA A 13 18.69 19.29 -22.92
N VAL A 14 19.44 20.02 -22.10
CA VAL A 14 19.34 19.93 -20.64
C VAL A 14 17.99 20.44 -20.14
N THR A 15 17.46 21.48 -20.76
CA THR A 15 16.17 22.05 -20.39
C THR A 15 15.03 21.07 -20.63
N SER A 16 15.09 20.25 -21.68
CA SER A 16 14.05 19.26 -21.95
C SER A 16 14.07 18.10 -20.96
N MET A 17 15.19 17.80 -20.33
CA MET A 17 15.26 16.80 -19.27
C MET A 17 14.56 17.25 -17.99
N LEU A 18 14.61 18.53 -17.68
CA LEU A 18 13.92 19.10 -16.52
C LEU A 18 12.40 18.98 -16.63
N SER A 19 11.86 19.03 -17.84
CA SER A 19 10.44 18.85 -18.08
C SER A 19 9.94 17.44 -17.71
N GLY A 20 10.77 16.42 -17.89
CA GLY A 20 10.45 15.06 -17.52
C GLY A 20 10.31 14.86 -16.01
N CYS A 21 11.12 15.57 -15.22
CA CYS A 21 11.05 15.48 -13.76
C CYS A 21 9.76 16.09 -13.18
N VAL A 22 9.22 17.11 -13.84
CA VAL A 22 8.00 17.79 -13.40
C VAL A 22 6.77 16.89 -13.50
N MET A 23 6.75 15.96 -14.45
CA MET A 23 5.61 15.05 -14.63
C MET A 23 5.46 14.00 -13.51
N GLN A 24 6.47 13.79 -12.69
CA GLN A 24 6.42 12.85 -11.58
C GLN A 24 5.90 13.46 -10.27
N GLN A 25 5.69 14.75 -10.22
CA GLN A 25 5.25 15.44 -9.01
C GLN A 25 3.85 15.08 -8.55
N GLY A 26 2.98 14.58 -9.43
CA GLY A 26 1.61 14.20 -9.08
C GLY A 26 1.50 13.01 -8.13
N GLN A 27 2.61 12.28 -7.89
CA GLN A 27 2.65 11.10 -7.02
C GLN A 27 3.39 11.35 -5.71
N GLU A 28 3.74 12.59 -5.42
CA GLU A 28 4.41 12.92 -4.18
C GLU A 28 3.47 12.84 -3.00
N LYS A 29 4.00 12.30 -1.90
CA LYS A 29 3.31 12.26 -0.62
C LYS A 29 2.97 13.67 -0.16
N ILE A 30 1.70 13.90 0.18
CA ILE A 30 1.23 15.15 0.76
C ILE A 30 1.23 15.07 2.27
N GLU A 31 0.64 13.99 2.85
CA GLU A 31 0.61 13.79 4.28
C GLU A 31 0.40 12.33 4.64
N ASP A 32 0.90 11.93 5.80
CA ASP A 32 0.57 10.65 6.38
C ASP A 32 -0.88 10.65 6.87
N LEU A 33 -1.54 9.52 6.74
CA LEU A 33 -2.92 9.35 7.20
C LEU A 33 -2.95 8.58 8.51
N GLU A 34 -3.83 8.98 9.41
CA GLU A 34 -4.10 8.24 10.62
C GLU A 34 -4.97 7.03 10.28
N PHE A 35 -4.65 5.91 10.87
CA PHE A 35 -5.41 4.67 10.71
C PHE A 35 -5.40 3.86 11.99
N THR A 36 -6.36 2.97 12.11
CA THR A 36 -6.43 2.01 13.20
C THR A 36 -6.33 0.60 12.63
N VAL A 37 -5.40 -0.20 13.16
CA VAL A 37 -5.34 -1.62 12.83
C VAL A 37 -6.49 -2.31 13.55
N MET A 38 -7.34 -3.00 12.80
CA MET A 38 -8.55 -3.60 13.33
C MET A 38 -8.31 -5.03 13.81
N ASP A 39 -8.91 -5.36 14.95
CA ASP A 39 -9.06 -6.76 15.35
C ASP A 39 -10.08 -7.41 14.41
N PRO A 40 -9.80 -8.61 13.88
CA PRO A 40 -10.74 -9.27 12.97
C PRO A 40 -12.16 -9.46 13.54
N VAL A 41 -12.30 -9.62 14.85
CA VAL A 41 -13.62 -9.81 15.47
C VAL A 41 -14.48 -8.54 15.45
N ASP A 42 -13.85 -7.39 15.30
CA ASP A 42 -14.53 -6.09 15.30
C ASP A 42 -14.88 -5.59 13.89
N LEU A 43 -14.54 -6.34 12.86
CA LEU A 43 -14.84 -5.97 11.49
C LEU A 43 -16.32 -6.10 11.17
N PRO A 44 -16.86 -5.27 10.24
CA PRO A 44 -18.19 -5.50 9.70
C PRO A 44 -18.33 -6.92 9.17
N LYS A 45 -19.49 -7.52 9.40
CA LYS A 45 -19.73 -8.92 9.02
C LYS A 45 -19.50 -9.18 7.54
N GLU A 46 -19.95 -8.29 6.69
CA GLU A 46 -19.74 -8.42 5.24
C GLU A 46 -18.26 -8.42 4.86
N LEU A 47 -17.47 -7.63 5.56
CA LEU A 47 -16.02 -7.58 5.34
C LEU A 47 -15.35 -8.86 5.80
N GLN A 48 -15.76 -9.38 6.95
CA GLN A 48 -15.26 -10.68 7.45
C GLN A 48 -15.53 -11.80 6.43
N GLU A 49 -16.74 -11.85 5.89
CA GLU A 49 -17.10 -12.86 4.90
C GLU A 49 -16.28 -12.74 3.63
N LYS A 50 -16.02 -11.53 3.15
CA LYS A 50 -15.17 -11.30 1.97
C LYS A 50 -13.74 -11.77 2.20
N ILE A 51 -13.19 -11.52 3.37
CA ILE A 51 -11.84 -11.93 3.72
C ILE A 51 -11.74 -13.45 3.75
N ILE A 52 -12.68 -14.11 4.41
CA ILE A 52 -12.72 -15.58 4.48
C ILE A 52 -12.79 -16.19 3.08
N ALA A 53 -13.58 -15.60 2.19
CA ALA A 53 -13.74 -16.11 0.83
C ALA A 53 -12.45 -15.96 -0.02
N LYS A 54 -11.57 -15.03 0.34
CA LYS A 54 -10.36 -14.70 -0.43
C LYS A 54 -9.06 -15.12 0.23
N GLN A 55 -9.09 -15.57 1.46
CA GLN A 55 -7.89 -15.70 2.29
C GLN A 55 -6.85 -16.69 1.78
N GLU A 56 -7.24 -17.68 0.99
CA GLU A 56 -6.30 -18.66 0.45
C GLU A 56 -5.36 -18.05 -0.59
N GLU A 57 -5.78 -16.97 -1.22
CA GLU A 57 -5.00 -16.24 -2.22
C GLU A 57 -4.56 -14.90 -1.68
N GLU A 58 -3.55 -14.32 -2.29
CA GLU A 58 -3.15 -12.95 -2.00
C GLU A 58 -4.28 -12.00 -2.44
N PHE A 59 -4.62 -11.02 -1.58
CA PHE A 59 -5.66 -10.06 -1.91
C PHE A 59 -5.33 -8.66 -1.41
N ALA A 60 -5.94 -7.68 -2.03
CA ALA A 60 -5.91 -6.29 -1.65
C ALA A 60 -7.19 -5.64 -2.13
N PHE A 61 -8.01 -5.16 -1.22
CA PHE A 61 -9.26 -4.50 -1.58
C PHE A 61 -9.71 -3.53 -0.50
N THR A 62 -10.67 -2.71 -0.82
CA THR A 62 -11.27 -1.76 0.10
C THR A 62 -12.75 -2.10 0.34
N TYR A 63 -13.21 -1.70 1.51
CA TYR A 63 -14.61 -1.79 1.90
C TYR A 63 -14.98 -0.49 2.61
N SER A 64 -16.09 0.09 2.31
CA SER A 64 -16.53 1.31 2.97
C SER A 64 -17.94 1.21 3.48
N ASP A 65 -18.18 1.80 4.64
CA ASP A 65 -19.49 2.12 5.12
C ASP A 65 -19.68 3.65 5.07
N ARG A 66 -20.65 4.20 5.75
CA ARG A 66 -20.92 5.64 5.69
C ARG A 66 -19.86 6.48 6.40
N GLU A 67 -19.16 5.90 7.36
CA GLU A 67 -18.25 6.64 8.24
C GLU A 67 -16.80 6.31 8.00
N TYR A 68 -16.50 5.09 7.58
CA TYR A 68 -15.14 4.57 7.54
C TYR A 68 -14.80 3.90 6.23
N LEU A 69 -13.53 4.02 5.89
CA LEU A 69 -12.90 3.26 4.82
C LEU A 69 -12.04 2.17 5.46
N TYR A 70 -12.27 0.93 5.07
CA TYR A 70 -11.47 -0.22 5.48
C TYR A 70 -10.58 -0.65 4.32
N ILE A 71 -9.32 -0.86 4.61
CA ILE A 71 -8.34 -1.31 3.63
C ILE A 71 -7.82 -2.67 4.09
N ALA A 72 -8.03 -3.69 3.27
CA ALA A 72 -7.70 -5.08 3.60
C ALA A 72 -6.59 -5.59 2.69
N ARG A 73 -5.57 -6.21 3.29
CA ARG A 73 -4.43 -6.79 2.60
C ARG A 73 -4.15 -8.17 3.16
N GLY A 74 -4.16 -9.17 2.30
CA GLY A 74 -3.85 -10.55 2.66
C GLY A 74 -2.74 -11.11 1.79
N TYR A 75 -1.98 -12.05 2.33
CA TYR A 75 -0.82 -12.61 1.64
C TYR A 75 -1.01 -14.08 1.22
N GLY A 76 -2.25 -14.59 1.35
CA GLY A 76 -2.55 -15.95 0.96
C GLY A 76 -2.07 -16.98 1.96
N GLU A 77 -2.19 -18.24 1.58
CA GLU A 77 -1.78 -19.35 2.44
C GLU A 77 -0.28 -19.37 2.66
N GLN A 78 0.11 -19.51 3.92
CA GLN A 78 1.49 -19.76 4.34
C GLN A 78 1.56 -21.16 4.96
N GLU A 79 2.72 -21.81 4.86
CA GLU A 79 2.88 -23.19 5.32
C GLU A 79 2.77 -23.35 6.83
N THR A 80 3.10 -22.29 7.57
CA THR A 80 3.14 -22.34 9.04
C THR A 80 2.50 -21.09 9.63
N GLY A 81 2.29 -21.09 10.94
CA GLY A 81 2.01 -19.88 11.70
C GLY A 81 3.25 -19.02 11.89
N GLY A 82 3.16 -17.97 12.69
CA GLY A 82 4.27 -17.09 13.03
C GLY A 82 4.50 -15.93 12.06
N TYR A 83 3.65 -15.75 11.08
CA TYR A 83 3.72 -14.63 10.15
C TYR A 83 3.01 -13.41 10.73
N CYS A 84 3.57 -12.23 10.47
CA CYS A 84 2.93 -10.97 10.82
C CYS A 84 3.08 -9.95 9.69
N ILE A 85 2.16 -9.00 9.65
CA ILE A 85 2.11 -7.96 8.63
C ILE A 85 2.30 -6.62 9.31
N SER A 86 3.18 -5.79 8.78
CA SER A 86 3.34 -4.41 9.20
C SER A 86 2.79 -3.46 8.15
N ILE A 87 2.24 -2.34 8.61
CA ILE A 87 1.91 -1.20 7.76
C ILE A 87 3.12 -0.28 7.78
N ASP A 88 3.86 -0.26 6.69
CA ASP A 88 5.08 0.53 6.60
C ASP A 88 4.78 1.99 6.27
N GLU A 89 3.80 2.21 5.39
CA GLU A 89 3.37 3.53 4.98
C GLU A 89 1.88 3.56 4.70
N CYS A 90 1.22 4.63 5.10
CA CYS A 90 -0.16 4.94 4.74
C CYS A 90 -0.25 6.45 4.60
N TYR A 91 -0.32 6.93 3.36
CA TYR A 91 -0.29 8.36 3.08
C TYR A 91 -1.13 8.70 1.88
N ARG A 92 -1.46 9.98 1.74
CA ARG A 92 -2.16 10.45 0.55
C ARG A 92 -1.25 11.24 -0.37
N THR A 93 -1.55 11.13 -1.64
CA THR A 93 -1.06 12.02 -2.69
C THR A 93 -2.18 12.98 -3.10
N SER A 94 -2.03 13.67 -4.22
CA SER A 94 -3.08 14.57 -4.71
C SER A 94 -4.39 13.86 -5.04
N ASN A 95 -4.35 12.58 -5.40
CA ASN A 95 -5.51 11.84 -5.88
C ASN A 95 -5.59 10.38 -5.41
N THR A 96 -4.63 9.90 -4.63
CA THR A 96 -4.60 8.51 -4.18
C THR A 96 -4.28 8.39 -2.70
N ILE A 97 -4.59 7.24 -2.14
CA ILE A 97 -4.08 6.78 -0.84
C ILE A 97 -3.12 5.64 -1.12
N CYS A 98 -1.88 5.78 -0.67
CA CYS A 98 -0.86 4.76 -0.85
C CYS A 98 -0.66 3.97 0.43
N VAL A 99 -0.74 2.65 0.34
CA VAL A 99 -0.54 1.74 1.47
C VAL A 99 0.57 0.77 1.12
N LYS A 100 1.59 0.73 1.97
CA LYS A 100 2.70 -0.19 1.84
C LYS A 100 2.74 -1.11 3.04
N THR A 101 2.81 -2.41 2.79
CA THR A 101 2.84 -3.44 3.83
C THR A 101 4.03 -4.37 3.64
N THR A 102 4.42 -5.04 4.71
CA THR A 102 5.46 -6.06 4.67
C THR A 102 4.99 -7.28 5.45
N LEU A 103 5.13 -8.45 4.83
CA LEU A 103 4.94 -9.74 5.49
C LEU A 103 6.28 -10.20 6.05
N THR A 104 6.30 -10.53 7.34
CA THR A 104 7.49 -11.05 7.99
C THR A 104 7.19 -12.46 8.52
N GLY A 105 8.00 -13.42 8.11
CA GLY A 105 7.88 -14.80 8.56
C GLY A 105 8.55 -15.04 9.91
N PRO A 106 8.39 -16.25 10.45
CA PRO A 106 9.02 -16.61 11.72
C PRO A 106 10.55 -16.60 11.61
N GLU A 107 11.20 -16.27 12.72
CA GLU A 107 12.66 -16.33 12.81
C GLU A 107 13.15 -17.77 12.87
N ASN A 108 14.40 -17.98 12.48
CA ASN A 108 15.04 -19.30 12.56
C ASN A 108 15.05 -19.79 14.01
N GLY A 109 14.51 -21.00 14.22
CA GLY A 109 14.44 -21.60 15.54
C GLY A 109 13.21 -21.21 16.36
N GLU A 110 12.37 -20.31 15.85
CA GLU A 110 11.11 -19.96 16.48
C GLU A 110 10.14 -21.13 16.41
N GLN A 111 9.48 -21.43 17.53
CA GLN A 111 8.45 -22.46 17.55
C GLN A 111 7.14 -21.90 17.01
N VAL A 112 6.68 -22.47 15.91
CA VAL A 112 5.42 -22.05 15.25
C VAL A 112 4.53 -23.28 15.05
N GLN A 113 3.25 -23.02 14.86
CA GLN A 113 2.32 -24.07 14.48
C GLN A 113 2.65 -24.54 13.06
N THR A 114 2.66 -25.84 12.85
CA THR A 114 2.94 -26.45 11.54
C THR A 114 1.74 -26.47 10.61
N ALA A 115 0.59 -26.00 11.06
CA ALA A 115 -0.61 -25.88 10.25
C ALA A 115 -0.55 -24.64 9.35
N PRO A 116 -1.19 -24.66 8.18
CA PRO A 116 -1.28 -23.47 7.32
C PRO A 116 -1.92 -22.29 8.03
N SER A 117 -1.47 -21.09 7.66
CA SER A 117 -2.05 -19.83 8.13
C SER A 117 -2.39 -18.92 6.97
N TYR A 118 -3.26 -17.96 7.23
CA TYR A 118 -3.77 -17.04 6.21
C TYR A 118 -3.64 -15.60 6.74
N PRO A 119 -2.40 -15.06 6.75
CA PRO A 119 -2.17 -13.73 7.34
C PRO A 119 -2.85 -12.64 6.52
N PHE A 120 -3.56 -11.77 7.21
CA PHE A 120 -4.14 -10.57 6.62
C PHE A 120 -4.16 -9.45 7.66
N ILE A 121 -4.29 -8.23 7.17
CA ILE A 121 -4.42 -7.04 8.00
C ILE A 121 -5.53 -6.16 7.43
N VAL A 122 -6.28 -5.54 8.33
CA VAL A 122 -7.29 -4.54 7.95
C VAL A 122 -7.02 -3.28 8.74
N ILE A 123 -6.95 -2.16 8.06
CA ILE A 123 -6.88 -0.85 8.70
C ILE A 123 -8.15 -0.07 8.41
N LYS A 124 -8.52 0.77 9.36
CA LYS A 124 -9.70 1.63 9.29
C LYS A 124 -9.26 3.09 9.29
N LEU A 125 -9.79 3.85 8.36
CA LEU A 125 -9.59 5.29 8.25
C LEU A 125 -10.94 5.98 8.22
N GLU A 126 -10.96 7.29 8.45
CA GLU A 126 -12.13 8.10 8.14
C GLU A 126 -12.45 7.99 6.64
N MET A 127 -13.74 8.08 6.31
CA MET A 127 -14.18 7.95 4.93
C MET A 127 -13.49 8.95 4.02
N ARG A 128 -12.93 8.45 2.93
CA ARG A 128 -12.23 9.23 1.92
C ARG A 128 -12.62 8.70 0.54
N SER A 129 -12.58 9.58 -0.44
CA SER A 129 -12.97 9.26 -1.83
C SER A 129 -11.79 8.93 -2.75
N GLU A 130 -10.55 9.11 -2.27
CA GLU A 130 -9.37 8.82 -3.08
C GLU A 130 -9.25 7.32 -3.37
N GLU A 131 -8.72 6.99 -4.53
CA GLU A 131 -8.42 5.60 -4.88
C GLU A 131 -7.24 5.08 -4.04
N VAL A 132 -7.34 3.82 -3.60
CA VAL A 132 -6.27 3.19 -2.81
C VAL A 132 -5.34 2.42 -3.73
N VAL A 133 -4.05 2.68 -3.58
CA VAL A 133 -2.96 2.01 -4.31
C VAL A 133 -2.12 1.23 -3.30
N PHE A 134 -1.93 -0.06 -3.57
CA PHE A 134 -1.11 -0.95 -2.75
C PHE A 134 0.29 -1.07 -3.33
N GLN A 135 1.28 -0.97 -2.46
CA GLN A 135 2.69 -1.09 -2.85
C GLN A 135 3.38 -2.25 -2.14
#